data_8f5e239f8ce1986f1648e5042c749929
#
_entry.id   8f5e239f8ce1986f1648e5042c749929
#
_cell.length_a   1.000
_cell.length_b   1.000
_cell.length_c   1.000
_cell.angle_alpha   90.00
_cell.angle_beta   90.00
_cell.angle_gamma   90.00
#
_symmetry.space_group_name_H-M   'P 1'
#
loop_
_entity.id
_entity.type
_entity.pdbx_description
1 polymer ?
#
loop_
_entity_poly.entity_id
_entity_poly.type
_entity_poly.pdbx_seq_one_letter_code
_entity_poly.pdbx_strand_id
1 'polypeptide(L)'
;AAYQSVIDRYQLTWVDFDIEGWAVNDRPSIDLRNKAIKGLQAANPGLKVAFCLPVLPSGLTADGLYVLENARSNGVNIHIVNILAMDYGDWAAPSPERNMGQYAIDAANNTYAQMAGIGVQAGIGITPMIGQNDVSTERFYLEDAGLLMAWASSQSRVTMLSMWSANRDNGSCGQKPW
;
A
#
# COMPACT_ATOMS: atom_id res chain seq x y z
N ALA A 1 -11.47 5.23 20.22
CA ALA A 1 -11.70 4.12 21.17
C ALA A 1 -11.28 2.78 20.54
N ALA A 2 -11.89 2.30 19.43
CA ALA A 2 -11.63 0.96 18.90
C ALA A 2 -10.15 0.75 18.50
N TYR A 3 -9.54 1.63 17.72
CA TYR A 3 -8.12 1.51 17.34
C TYR A 3 -7.20 1.53 18.57
N GLN A 4 -7.48 2.42 19.55
CA GLN A 4 -6.66 2.49 20.77
C GLN A 4 -6.70 1.17 21.54
N SER A 5 -7.87 0.54 21.66
CA SER A 5 -7.99 -0.73 22.38
C SER A 5 -7.15 -1.86 21.73
N VAL A 6 -6.99 -1.84 20.42
CA VAL A 6 -6.12 -2.80 19.71
C VAL A 6 -4.65 -2.48 19.95
N ILE A 7 -4.27 -1.21 19.85
CA ILE A 7 -2.91 -0.74 20.13
C ILE A 7 -2.50 -1.14 21.56
N ASP A 8 -3.35 -0.85 22.52
CA ASP A 8 -3.08 -1.16 23.95
C ASP A 8 -2.99 -2.67 24.20
N ARG A 9 -3.92 -3.44 23.60
CA ARG A 9 -3.98 -4.89 23.80
C ARG A 9 -2.74 -5.61 23.27
N TYR A 10 -2.24 -5.19 22.11
CA TYR A 10 -1.11 -5.84 21.44
C TYR A 10 0.19 -5.07 21.56
N GLN A 11 0.21 -3.96 22.31
CA GLN A 11 1.38 -3.10 22.50
C GLN A 11 2.01 -2.67 21.16
N LEU A 12 1.13 -2.26 20.21
CA LEU A 12 1.58 -1.95 18.87
C LEU A 12 2.34 -0.62 18.81
N THR A 13 3.45 -0.64 18.12
CA THR A 13 4.24 0.56 17.78
C THR A 13 4.08 0.97 16.32
N TRP A 14 3.34 0.16 15.56
CA TRP A 14 3.07 0.35 14.14
C TRP A 14 1.65 -0.10 13.80
N VAL A 15 0.97 0.70 12.99
CA VAL A 15 -0.36 0.37 12.44
C VAL A 15 -0.39 0.70 10.96
N ASP A 16 -0.96 -0.18 10.15
CA ASP A 16 -1.22 0.03 8.73
C ASP A 16 -2.74 0.07 8.51
N PHE A 17 -3.22 1.15 7.89
CA PHE A 17 -4.63 1.34 7.59
C PHE A 17 -4.90 0.94 6.16
N ASP A 18 -5.49 -0.22 5.98
CA ASP A 18 -5.94 -0.72 4.70
C ASP A 18 -7.25 -0.03 4.30
N ILE A 19 -7.19 0.77 3.24
CA ILE A 19 -8.29 1.61 2.76
C ILE A 19 -8.50 1.35 1.28
N GLU A 20 -9.47 0.51 0.97
CA GLU A 20 -9.74 0.08 -0.40
C GLU A 20 -11.25 -0.04 -0.69
N GLY A 21 -11.60 -0.42 -1.90
CA GLY A 21 -12.98 -0.50 -2.35
C GLY A 21 -13.70 0.85 -2.20
N TRP A 22 -14.93 0.81 -1.68
CA TRP A 22 -15.73 2.02 -1.47
C TRP A 22 -15.15 2.96 -0.41
N ALA A 23 -14.33 2.45 0.53
CA ALA A 23 -13.79 3.24 1.62
C ALA A 23 -12.74 4.27 1.16
N VAL A 24 -12.16 4.10 -0.04
CA VAL A 24 -11.18 5.04 -0.59
C VAL A 24 -11.84 6.33 -1.12
N ASN A 25 -13.14 6.32 -1.40
CA ASN A 25 -13.88 7.48 -1.91
C ASN A 25 -14.93 8.05 -0.95
N ASP A 26 -15.14 7.41 0.21
CA ASP A 26 -16.05 7.91 1.26
C ASP A 26 -15.39 9.07 2.04
N ARG A 27 -15.56 10.29 1.53
CA ARG A 27 -14.94 11.51 2.09
C ARG A 27 -15.21 11.72 3.58
N PRO A 28 -16.47 11.56 4.08
CA PRO A 28 -16.75 11.69 5.51
C PRO A 28 -15.99 10.67 6.36
N SER A 29 -15.93 9.41 5.91
CA SER A 29 -15.21 8.35 6.60
C SER A 29 -13.69 8.59 6.62
N ILE A 30 -13.13 9.08 5.51
CA ILE A 30 -11.72 9.44 5.39
C ILE A 30 -11.37 10.54 6.40
N ASP A 31 -12.15 11.62 6.45
CA ASP A 31 -11.90 12.73 7.37
C ASP A 31 -11.99 12.30 8.83
N LEU A 32 -13.01 11.52 9.18
CA LEU A 32 -13.19 10.97 10.53
C LEU A 32 -12.02 10.05 10.93
N ARG A 33 -11.59 9.17 10.04
CA ARG A 33 -10.46 8.25 10.24
C ARG A 33 -9.17 9.04 10.45
N ASN A 34 -8.87 10.01 9.61
CA ASN A 34 -7.63 10.78 9.69
C ASN A 34 -7.57 11.64 10.96
N LYS A 35 -8.69 12.22 11.41
CA LYS A 35 -8.79 12.87 12.72
C LYS A 35 -8.54 11.89 13.88
N ALA A 36 -9.10 10.69 13.78
CA ALA A 36 -8.88 9.65 14.78
C ALA A 36 -7.40 9.21 14.82
N ILE A 37 -6.76 9.03 13.66
CA ILE A 37 -5.33 8.68 13.55
C ILE A 37 -4.46 9.77 14.18
N LYS A 38 -4.75 11.04 13.93
CA LYS A 38 -4.05 12.14 14.60
C LYS A 38 -4.15 12.07 16.11
N GLY A 39 -5.36 11.76 16.62
CA GLY A 39 -5.57 11.53 18.05
C GLY A 39 -4.79 10.34 18.60
N LEU A 40 -4.69 9.25 17.83
CA LEU A 40 -3.89 8.08 18.21
C LEU A 40 -2.40 8.41 18.31
N GLN A 41 -1.86 9.16 17.36
CA GLN A 41 -0.45 9.57 17.41
C GLN A 41 -0.15 10.52 18.57
N ALA A 42 -1.11 11.37 18.94
CA ALA A 42 -0.98 12.23 20.14
C ALA A 42 -1.00 11.42 21.44
N ALA A 43 -1.81 10.36 21.51
CA ALA A 43 -1.92 9.49 22.67
C ALA A 43 -0.79 8.45 22.78
N ASN A 44 -0.13 8.13 21.67
CA ASN A 44 0.92 7.12 21.59
C ASN A 44 2.18 7.72 20.93
N PRO A 45 3.03 8.44 21.65
CA PRO A 45 4.26 9.02 21.09
C PRO A 45 5.15 7.94 20.45
N GLY A 46 5.52 8.18 19.19
CA GLY A 46 6.32 7.23 18.42
C GLY A 46 5.52 6.20 17.60
N LEU A 47 4.18 6.20 17.70
CA LEU A 47 3.34 5.33 16.87
C LEU A 47 3.55 5.63 15.38
N LYS A 48 4.03 4.64 14.65
CA LYS A 48 4.21 4.71 13.21
C LYS A 48 2.89 4.36 12.52
N VAL A 49 2.54 5.15 11.51
CA VAL A 49 1.30 4.99 10.74
C VAL A 49 1.64 4.79 9.28
N ALA A 50 1.12 3.71 8.71
CA ALA A 50 1.10 3.47 7.28
C ALA A 50 -0.34 3.56 6.73
N PHE A 51 -0.46 3.92 5.46
CA PHE A 51 -1.69 3.82 4.69
C PHE A 51 -1.49 2.80 3.59
N CYS A 52 -2.29 1.73 3.59
CA CYS A 52 -2.33 0.74 2.55
C CYS A 52 -3.42 1.12 1.54
N LEU A 53 -3.04 1.35 0.28
CA LEU A 53 -3.91 1.95 -0.73
C LEU A 53 -3.83 1.19 -2.05
N PRO A 54 -4.96 1.00 -2.76
CA PRO A 54 -4.94 0.50 -4.13
C PRO A 54 -4.22 1.48 -5.05
N VAL A 55 -3.52 0.94 -6.02
CA VAL A 55 -2.67 1.69 -6.94
C VAL A 55 -2.83 1.16 -8.37
N LEU A 56 -2.46 1.97 -9.35
CA LEU A 56 -2.24 1.58 -10.74
C LEU A 56 -0.75 1.68 -11.07
N PRO A 57 -0.26 1.08 -12.16
CA PRO A 57 1.09 1.35 -12.62
C PRO A 57 1.40 2.83 -12.81
N SER A 58 0.38 3.65 -13.11
CA SER A 58 0.45 5.12 -13.21
C SER A 58 0.44 5.86 -11.87
N GLY A 59 0.36 5.15 -10.74
CA GLY A 59 0.29 5.72 -9.39
C GLY A 59 -1.11 5.64 -8.77
N LEU A 60 -1.30 6.36 -7.67
CA LEU A 60 -2.58 6.44 -6.95
C LEU A 60 -3.63 7.14 -7.81
N THR A 61 -4.88 6.70 -7.65
CA THR A 61 -6.04 7.41 -8.20
C THR A 61 -6.25 8.75 -7.47
N ALA A 62 -7.11 9.61 -8.02
CA ALA A 62 -7.47 10.87 -7.36
C ALA A 62 -8.05 10.65 -5.96
N ASP A 63 -8.78 9.55 -5.75
CA ASP A 63 -9.33 9.20 -4.43
C ASP A 63 -8.24 8.76 -3.46
N GLY A 64 -7.27 7.95 -3.90
CA GLY A 64 -6.12 7.58 -3.09
C GLY A 64 -5.27 8.80 -2.69
N LEU A 65 -5.04 9.73 -3.62
CA LEU A 65 -4.36 10.99 -3.33
C LEU A 65 -5.12 11.82 -2.30
N TYR A 66 -6.44 11.91 -2.41
CA TYR A 66 -7.25 12.63 -1.44
C TYR A 66 -7.12 12.06 -0.02
N VAL A 67 -7.02 10.73 0.14
CA VAL A 67 -6.79 10.13 1.46
C VAL A 67 -5.55 10.71 2.10
N LEU A 68 -4.45 10.81 1.35
CA LEU A 68 -3.17 11.33 1.83
C LEU A 68 -3.19 12.85 2.06
N GLU A 69 -3.81 13.61 1.17
CA GLU A 69 -4.00 15.06 1.31
C GLU A 69 -4.82 15.41 2.56
N ASN A 70 -5.91 14.67 2.79
CA ASN A 70 -6.74 14.84 3.97
C ASN A 70 -5.98 14.43 5.24
N ALA A 71 -5.20 13.35 5.21
CA ALA A 71 -4.36 12.94 6.34
C ALA A 71 -3.34 14.03 6.68
N ARG A 72 -2.62 14.54 5.67
CA ARG A 72 -1.68 15.65 5.83
C ARG A 72 -2.36 16.89 6.41
N SER A 73 -3.52 17.27 5.88
CA SER A 73 -4.29 18.45 6.32
C SER A 73 -4.78 18.32 7.76
N ASN A 74 -5.06 17.10 8.23
CA ASN A 74 -5.38 16.81 9.62
C ASN A 74 -4.13 16.66 10.52
N GLY A 75 -2.93 16.85 9.98
CA GLY A 75 -1.67 16.79 10.72
C GLY A 75 -1.22 15.39 11.10
N VAL A 76 -1.68 14.37 10.36
CA VAL A 76 -1.19 13.00 10.53
C VAL A 76 0.26 12.92 10.07
N ASN A 77 1.12 12.35 10.88
CA ASN A 77 2.49 12.01 10.49
C ASN A 77 2.47 10.65 9.77
N ILE A 78 2.46 10.69 8.44
CA ILE A 78 2.47 9.48 7.61
C ILE A 78 3.90 8.93 7.55
N HIS A 79 4.09 7.68 7.95
CA HIS A 79 5.40 7.05 7.96
C HIS A 79 5.69 6.30 6.66
N ILE A 80 4.69 5.54 6.19
CA ILE A 80 4.75 4.82 4.92
C ILE A 80 3.43 4.99 4.16
N VAL A 81 3.53 5.12 2.85
CA VAL A 81 2.43 4.84 1.92
C VAL A 81 2.71 3.48 1.30
N ASN A 82 1.94 2.48 1.73
CA ASN A 82 2.02 1.10 1.26
C ASN A 82 1.06 0.91 0.09
N ILE A 83 1.57 0.52 -1.07
CA ILE A 83 0.76 0.37 -2.27
C ILE A 83 0.42 -1.11 -2.51
N LEU A 84 -0.85 -1.40 -2.80
CA LEU A 84 -1.34 -2.72 -3.21
C LEU A 84 -1.02 -2.91 -4.69
N ALA A 85 0.18 -3.44 -4.97
CA ALA A 85 0.70 -3.64 -6.32
C ALA A 85 0.15 -4.93 -6.93
N MET A 86 -1.16 -4.97 -7.15
CA MET A 86 -1.93 -6.13 -7.58
C MET A 86 -3.25 -5.71 -8.23
N ASP A 87 -3.87 -6.63 -8.97
CA ASP A 87 -5.23 -6.51 -9.50
C ASP A 87 -5.51 -5.23 -10.27
N TYR A 88 -4.55 -4.81 -11.09
CA TYR A 88 -4.62 -3.57 -11.88
C TYR A 88 -5.71 -3.58 -12.95
N GLY A 89 -6.02 -4.78 -13.48
CA GLY A 89 -6.89 -5.00 -14.64
C GLY A 89 -6.19 -4.78 -15.99
N ASP A 90 -6.67 -5.45 -17.02
CA ASP A 90 -6.05 -5.48 -18.35
C ASP A 90 -5.90 -4.10 -19.01
N TRP A 91 -6.77 -3.15 -18.64
CA TRP A 91 -6.71 -1.79 -19.17
C TRP A 91 -5.52 -0.98 -18.62
N ALA A 92 -5.08 -1.27 -17.41
CA ALA A 92 -3.95 -0.59 -16.74
C ALA A 92 -2.66 -1.41 -16.84
N ALA A 93 -2.76 -2.73 -16.93
CA ALA A 93 -1.66 -3.67 -17.09
C ALA A 93 -1.89 -4.58 -18.32
N PRO A 94 -1.80 -4.04 -19.55
CA PRO A 94 -2.22 -4.76 -20.78
C PRO A 94 -1.34 -5.96 -21.15
N SER A 95 -0.18 -6.12 -20.52
CA SER A 95 0.75 -7.24 -20.76
C SER A 95 1.29 -7.76 -19.43
N PRO A 96 0.42 -8.35 -18.58
CA PRO A 96 0.79 -8.69 -17.21
C PRO A 96 1.73 -9.89 -17.11
N GLU A 97 1.82 -10.73 -18.15
CA GLU A 97 2.67 -11.91 -18.17
C GLU A 97 4.14 -11.53 -17.95
N ARG A 98 4.72 -11.91 -16.81
CA ARG A 98 6.10 -11.62 -16.39
C ARG A 98 6.47 -10.12 -16.32
N ASN A 99 5.46 -9.25 -16.16
CA ASN A 99 5.65 -7.81 -16.06
C ASN A 99 5.08 -7.22 -14.75
N MET A 100 4.53 -8.04 -13.88
CA MET A 100 3.92 -7.56 -12.63
C MET A 100 4.96 -6.90 -11.71
N GLY A 101 6.20 -7.39 -11.71
CA GLY A 101 7.31 -6.74 -11.01
C GLY A 101 7.63 -5.34 -11.54
N GLN A 102 7.62 -5.16 -12.87
CA GLN A 102 7.84 -3.84 -13.49
C GLN A 102 6.66 -2.90 -13.20
N TYR A 103 5.42 -3.38 -13.28
CA TYR A 103 4.24 -2.57 -12.93
C TYR A 103 4.25 -2.12 -11.46
N ALA A 104 4.73 -2.97 -10.55
CA ALA A 104 4.91 -2.60 -9.15
C ALA A 104 5.98 -1.50 -8.98
N ILE A 105 7.07 -1.57 -9.72
CA ILE A 105 8.13 -0.54 -9.76
C ILE A 105 7.57 0.78 -10.30
N ASP A 106 6.83 0.74 -11.40
CA ASP A 106 6.24 1.92 -12.02
C ASP A 106 5.23 2.58 -11.07
N ALA A 107 4.36 1.77 -10.45
CA ALA A 107 3.41 2.22 -9.43
C ALA A 107 4.10 2.93 -8.27
N ALA A 108 5.20 2.36 -7.76
CA ALA A 108 5.97 2.94 -6.67
C ALA A 108 6.63 4.27 -7.07
N ASN A 109 7.24 4.35 -8.26
CA ASN A 109 7.84 5.57 -8.78
C ASN A 109 6.81 6.69 -8.94
N ASN A 110 5.67 6.38 -9.57
CA ASN A 110 4.61 7.35 -9.82
C ASN A 110 3.95 7.81 -8.52
N THR A 111 3.67 6.89 -7.59
CA THR A 111 3.14 7.25 -6.26
C THR A 111 4.09 8.16 -5.50
N TYR A 112 5.39 7.89 -5.54
CA TYR A 112 6.38 8.74 -4.87
C TYR A 112 6.41 10.16 -5.46
N ALA A 113 6.35 10.27 -6.79
CA ALA A 113 6.27 11.58 -7.45
C ALA A 113 4.98 12.34 -7.10
N GLN A 114 3.85 11.63 -7.04
CA GLN A 114 2.56 12.21 -6.62
C GLN A 114 2.59 12.69 -5.17
N MET A 115 3.18 11.89 -4.25
CA MET A 115 3.35 12.28 -2.85
C MET A 115 4.14 13.59 -2.71
N ALA A 116 5.22 13.73 -3.48
CA ALA A 116 6.00 14.97 -3.51
C ALA A 116 5.16 16.16 -3.98
N GLY A 117 4.34 15.96 -5.01
CA GLY A 117 3.42 16.97 -5.56
C GLY A 117 2.39 17.48 -4.56
N ILE A 118 1.91 16.62 -3.66
CA ILE A 118 0.95 16.97 -2.61
C ILE A 118 1.62 17.28 -1.25
N GLY A 119 2.96 17.33 -1.19
CA GLY A 119 3.71 17.67 0.03
C GLY A 119 3.66 16.62 1.13
N VAL A 120 3.47 15.33 0.78
CA VAL A 120 3.55 14.20 1.69
C VAL A 120 4.98 13.63 1.66
N GLN A 121 5.63 13.63 2.82
CA GLN A 121 6.98 13.07 3.00
C GLN A 121 6.87 11.76 3.79
N ALA A 122 6.89 10.65 3.08
CA ALA A 122 6.82 9.32 3.66
C ALA A 122 7.65 8.33 2.83
N GLY A 123 8.00 7.19 3.42
CA GLY A 123 8.56 6.08 2.68
C GLY A 123 7.50 5.39 1.80
N ILE A 124 7.94 4.60 0.85
CA ILE A 124 7.07 3.72 0.04
C ILE A 124 7.16 2.31 0.59
N GLY A 125 6.00 1.70 0.82
CA GLY A 125 5.81 0.27 0.98
C GLY A 125 5.22 -0.32 -0.29
N ILE A 126 5.55 -1.56 -0.62
CA ILE A 126 5.03 -2.24 -1.81
C ILE A 126 4.57 -3.64 -1.41
N THR A 127 3.31 -3.92 -1.68
CA THR A 127 2.65 -5.20 -1.36
C THR A 127 2.10 -5.84 -2.65
N PRO A 128 2.88 -6.68 -3.35
CA PRO A 128 2.34 -7.48 -4.45
C PRO A 128 1.50 -8.65 -3.94
N MET A 129 0.57 -9.13 -4.78
CA MET A 129 -0.09 -10.41 -4.61
C MET A 129 0.74 -11.49 -5.29
N ILE A 130 1.35 -12.37 -4.50
CA ILE A 130 2.23 -13.40 -5.02
C ILE A 130 1.44 -14.52 -5.71
N GLY A 131 1.98 -15.04 -6.81
CA GLY A 131 1.32 -16.03 -7.64
C GLY A 131 0.18 -15.46 -8.45
N GLN A 132 -0.87 -16.24 -8.65
CA GLN A 132 -2.07 -15.84 -9.40
C GLN A 132 -2.85 -14.77 -8.64
N ASN A 133 -3.06 -13.61 -9.27
CA ASN A 133 -3.89 -12.54 -8.72
C ASN A 133 -5.38 -12.85 -8.89
N ASP A 134 -6.27 -12.05 -8.29
CA ASP A 134 -7.71 -12.20 -8.46
C ASP A 134 -8.14 -11.80 -9.88
N VAL A 135 -7.46 -10.82 -10.50
CA VAL A 135 -7.49 -10.62 -11.95
C VAL A 135 -6.75 -11.78 -12.62
N SER A 136 -7.49 -12.62 -13.34
CA SER A 136 -7.02 -13.93 -13.83
C SER A 136 -5.87 -13.86 -14.86
N THR A 137 -5.69 -12.72 -15.50
CA THR A 137 -4.59 -12.44 -16.44
C THR A 137 -3.30 -12.08 -15.74
N GLU A 138 -3.36 -11.64 -14.47
CA GLU A 138 -2.21 -11.19 -13.71
C GLU A 138 -1.62 -12.33 -12.88
N ARG A 139 -0.29 -12.47 -12.97
CA ARG A 139 0.46 -13.42 -12.16
C ARG A 139 1.82 -12.84 -11.78
N PHE A 140 2.09 -12.80 -10.48
CA PHE A 140 3.38 -12.36 -9.94
C PHE A 140 4.31 -13.58 -9.78
N TYR A 141 5.31 -13.68 -10.63
CA TYR A 141 6.27 -14.78 -10.66
C TYR A 141 7.46 -14.54 -9.73
N LEU A 142 8.29 -15.57 -9.54
CA LEU A 142 9.55 -15.43 -8.78
C LEU A 142 10.51 -14.44 -9.44
N GLU A 143 10.50 -14.37 -10.77
CA GLU A 143 11.30 -13.41 -11.55
C GLU A 143 10.86 -11.97 -11.25
N ASP A 144 9.54 -11.73 -11.12
CA ASP A 144 8.99 -10.43 -10.72
C ASP A 144 9.45 -10.04 -9.30
N ALA A 145 9.46 -11.02 -8.39
CA ALA A 145 9.95 -10.80 -7.02
C ALA A 145 11.45 -10.46 -7.02
N GLY A 146 12.25 -11.17 -7.81
CA GLY A 146 13.68 -10.89 -7.99
C GLY A 146 13.95 -9.49 -8.55
N LEU A 147 13.20 -9.10 -9.57
CA LEU A 147 13.28 -7.76 -10.18
C LEU A 147 12.91 -6.67 -9.17
N LEU A 148 11.76 -6.82 -8.51
CA LEU A 148 11.27 -5.85 -7.51
C LEU A 148 12.25 -5.72 -6.34
N MET A 149 12.77 -6.82 -5.81
CA MET A 149 13.72 -6.82 -4.71
C MET A 149 15.04 -6.13 -5.09
N ALA A 150 15.60 -6.44 -6.27
CA ALA A 150 16.82 -5.84 -6.74
C ALA A 150 16.69 -4.32 -6.91
N TRP A 151 15.57 -3.87 -7.50
CA TRP A 151 15.29 -2.45 -7.64
C TRP A 151 15.06 -1.78 -6.29
N ALA A 152 14.21 -2.34 -5.42
CA ALA A 152 13.87 -1.76 -4.13
C ALA A 152 15.10 -1.59 -3.24
N SER A 153 16.02 -2.56 -3.25
CA SER A 153 17.27 -2.49 -2.48
C SER A 153 18.18 -1.33 -2.89
N SER A 154 18.02 -0.80 -4.10
CA SER A 154 18.75 0.37 -4.60
C SER A 154 18.07 1.71 -4.29
N GLN A 155 16.85 1.69 -3.73
CA GLN A 155 16.00 2.86 -3.52
C GLN A 155 15.85 3.18 -2.02
N SER A 156 16.52 4.20 -1.52
CA SER A 156 16.41 4.61 -0.10
C SER A 156 14.99 5.02 0.32
N ARG A 157 14.14 5.38 -0.64
CA ARG A 157 12.74 5.73 -0.41
C ARG A 157 11.81 4.52 -0.23
N VAL A 158 12.22 3.32 -0.68
CA VAL A 158 11.47 2.08 -0.44
C VAL A 158 11.90 1.55 0.93
N THR A 159 10.99 1.61 1.88
CA THR A 159 11.29 1.29 3.29
C THR A 159 10.53 0.05 3.78
N MET A 160 9.65 -0.51 2.97
CA MET A 160 8.91 -1.72 3.26
C MET A 160 8.61 -2.52 1.98
N LEU A 161 8.85 -3.81 2.05
CA LEU A 161 8.29 -4.79 1.12
C LEU A 161 7.46 -5.79 1.92
N SER A 162 6.27 -6.06 1.47
CA SER A 162 5.38 -7.07 2.03
C SER A 162 4.73 -7.87 0.91
N MET A 163 3.84 -8.79 1.23
CA MET A 163 3.15 -9.58 0.23
C MET A 163 1.75 -9.96 0.67
N TRP A 164 0.85 -10.07 -0.24
CA TRP A 164 -0.41 -10.74 -0.10
C TRP A 164 -0.30 -12.12 -0.74
N SER A 165 -0.22 -13.21 0.00
CA SER A 165 -0.19 -13.26 1.44
C SER A 165 0.60 -14.48 1.92
N ALA A 166 0.89 -14.58 3.20
CA ALA A 166 1.67 -15.67 3.78
C ALA A 166 1.11 -17.07 3.47
N ASN A 167 -0.22 -17.23 3.41
CA ASN A 167 -0.84 -18.50 3.05
C ASN A 167 -0.73 -18.84 1.55
N ARG A 168 -0.38 -17.87 0.70
CA ARG A 168 -0.09 -18.08 -0.73
C ARG A 168 1.33 -18.61 -0.96
N ASP A 169 2.22 -18.42 0.00
CA ASP A 169 3.60 -18.90 -0.04
C ASP A 169 3.69 -20.36 0.45
N ASN A 170 3.11 -21.26 -0.33
CA ASN A 170 2.98 -22.67 0.05
C ASN A 170 3.61 -23.68 -0.94
N GLY A 171 4.36 -23.18 -1.93
CA GLY A 171 5.04 -24.00 -2.95
C GLY A 171 4.13 -24.60 -4.03
N SER A 172 2.82 -24.34 -4.00
CA SER A 172 1.85 -24.78 -5.01
C SER A 172 1.67 -23.74 -6.10
N CYS A 173 2.65 -23.62 -7.00
CA CYS A 173 2.55 -22.68 -8.12
C CYS A 173 1.30 -22.95 -8.96
N GLY A 174 0.38 -21.99 -9.01
CA GLY A 174 -0.80 -22.01 -9.87
C GLY A 174 -2.11 -22.40 -9.20
N GLN A 175 -2.11 -22.72 -7.92
CA GLN A 175 -3.34 -22.84 -7.15
C GLN A 175 -3.59 -21.55 -6.34
N LYS A 176 -4.84 -21.08 -6.38
CA LYS A 176 -5.26 -20.05 -5.42
C LYS A 176 -5.30 -20.69 -4.04
N PRO A 177 -4.49 -20.25 -3.08
CA PRO A 177 -4.71 -20.63 -1.69
C PRO A 177 -5.98 -19.91 -1.20
N TRP A 178 -6.78 -20.55 -0.47
CA TRP A 178 -8.01 -20.01 0.16
C TRP A 178 -7.77 -19.73 1.58
#